data_701e94de4c2f0452015d804eb1219b16
#
_entry.id   701e94de4c2f0452015d804eb1219b16
#
_cell.length_a   1.000
_cell.length_b   1.000
_cell.length_c   1.000
_cell.angle_alpha   90.00
_cell.angle_beta   90.00
_cell.angle_gamma   90.00
#
_symmetry.space_group_name_H-M   'P 1'
#
loop_
_entity.id
_entity.type
_entity.pdbx_description
1 polymer ?
#
loop_
_entity_poly.entity_id
_entity_poly.type
_entity_poly.pdbx_seq_one_letter_code
_entity_poly.pdbx_strand_id
1 'polypeptide(L)'
;MKNLSYTLWQIASWTSDESEVLIPALQRGLVWKPHQVELLWDSILRGFPIGSFMLSDIVNKEGSGKYYLMDGQQRYNAISIGFNTVKAARAVLWIDLLPPSSKNSTRSFWIKATTTPHPWGYKNDDDANRLNTAEKRKALKEFNLKGNIYNDHFSLAETWPVEANLPIPLFCLLKATEKTSDADNFVKEVFAEFNSTDFSYRFSFNEKIKHSNVALTYLRDVLFPAFNALKDYMITCNHLPKEVMETETTEETMAQTTLEVLFTRLNTGGTAISRDDLNYSAIKAYWPSIKDVNDHLAEKYMSPSKLVMLAFRLALTSEDDKSFKGEMTIKQIRSAAIMTDERDKIESLYDNNQLEIILNKVDEWLGAKEDSVLRTPNILRTIIARNSPDVYLLLMYMARKDMESPINLSAYEIKALAFMLHWFGNDKKHCVQEIFHQFKNGIIAPLFGDNLWSHPFHAKTKTIAIDTYFIFYKRHYRHKIIVYKRQNIQKEFYWESNHSY
;
A
#
# COMPACT_ATOMS: atom_id res chain seq x y z
N MET A 1 -35.59 4.22 5.65
CA MET A 1 -34.22 4.79 5.67
C MET A 1 -34.27 6.11 6.43
N LYS A 2 -33.43 6.30 7.43
CA LYS A 2 -33.27 7.60 8.09
C LYS A 2 -32.05 8.29 7.46
N ASN A 3 -32.15 9.60 7.27
CA ASN A 3 -31.02 10.41 6.87
C ASN A 3 -30.45 11.09 8.12
N LEU A 4 -29.21 10.84 8.41
CA LEU A 4 -28.43 11.52 9.44
C LEU A 4 -27.47 12.50 8.75
N SER A 5 -27.06 13.52 9.45
CA SER A 5 -26.06 14.48 8.94
C SER A 5 -24.98 14.68 9.97
N TYR A 6 -23.73 14.69 9.51
CA TYR A 6 -22.55 14.84 10.37
C TYR A 6 -21.66 15.96 9.86
N THR A 7 -21.02 16.68 10.76
CA THR A 7 -19.95 17.61 10.43
C THR A 7 -18.66 16.88 10.08
N LEU A 8 -17.71 17.57 9.45
CA LEU A 8 -16.38 17.00 9.17
C LEU A 8 -15.67 16.53 10.43
N TRP A 9 -15.79 17.29 11.55
CA TRP A 9 -15.17 16.95 12.83
C TRP A 9 -15.76 15.68 13.44
N GLN A 10 -17.09 15.54 13.40
CA GLN A 10 -17.75 14.32 13.82
C GLN A 10 -17.30 13.10 13.00
N ILE A 11 -17.20 13.26 11.68
CA ILE A 11 -16.72 12.18 10.82
C ILE A 11 -15.25 11.85 11.14
N ALA A 12 -14.40 12.84 11.33
CA ALA A 12 -12.99 12.60 11.66
C ALA A 12 -12.82 11.85 13.01
N SER A 13 -13.76 11.99 13.93
CA SER A 13 -13.74 11.32 15.25
C SER A 13 -14.26 9.88 15.23
N TRP A 14 -14.75 9.34 14.10
CA TRP A 14 -15.35 7.99 14.05
C TRP A 14 -14.42 6.84 14.42
N THR A 15 -13.10 7.03 14.42
CA THR A 15 -12.11 6.02 14.84
C THR A 15 -11.61 6.21 16.26
N SER A 16 -12.12 7.16 17.02
CA SER A 16 -11.80 7.27 18.45
C SER A 16 -12.44 6.12 19.25
N ASP A 17 -11.87 5.77 20.40
CA ASP A 17 -12.38 4.69 21.27
C ASP A 17 -13.83 4.88 21.72
N GLU A 18 -14.33 6.12 21.68
CA GLU A 18 -15.72 6.49 22.01
C GLU A 18 -16.63 6.65 20.77
N SER A 19 -16.19 6.20 19.63
CA SER A 19 -16.88 6.41 18.35
C SER A 19 -18.24 5.72 18.29
N GLU A 20 -19.21 6.41 17.70
CA GLU A 20 -20.52 5.82 17.35
C GLU A 20 -20.49 5.00 16.07
N VAL A 21 -19.41 5.08 15.28
CA VAL A 21 -19.26 4.43 13.97
C VAL A 21 -18.02 3.57 13.95
N LEU A 22 -18.20 2.30 13.61
CA LEU A 22 -17.12 1.34 13.42
C LEU A 22 -16.91 1.06 11.92
N ILE A 23 -15.68 0.80 11.55
CA ILE A 23 -15.34 0.32 10.21
C ILE A 23 -15.37 -1.21 10.24
N PRO A 24 -16.26 -1.87 9.46
CA PRO A 24 -16.32 -3.33 9.44
C PRO A 24 -14.99 -3.96 9.02
N ALA A 25 -14.65 -5.10 9.60
CA ALA A 25 -13.43 -5.83 9.25
C ALA A 25 -13.35 -6.22 7.77
N LEU A 26 -14.49 -6.40 7.11
CA LEU A 26 -14.59 -6.65 5.67
C LEU A 26 -14.10 -5.49 4.78
N GLN A 27 -13.89 -4.31 5.34
CA GLN A 27 -13.49 -3.15 4.55
C GLN A 27 -11.96 -3.03 4.42
N ARG A 28 -11.54 -2.47 3.28
CA ARG A 28 -10.13 -2.28 2.91
C ARG A 28 -9.58 -0.98 3.51
N GLY A 29 -8.25 -0.90 3.66
CA GLY A 29 -7.57 0.34 4.02
C GLY A 29 -7.65 1.43 2.93
N LEU A 30 -6.93 2.53 3.11
CA LEU A 30 -6.86 3.61 2.13
C LEU A 30 -6.20 3.10 0.83
N VAL A 31 -6.95 3.11 -0.27
CA VAL A 31 -6.48 2.77 -1.62
C VAL A 31 -6.48 3.98 -2.56
N TRP A 32 -7.08 5.09 -2.15
CA TRP A 32 -7.04 6.32 -2.92
C TRP A 32 -5.61 6.80 -3.10
N LYS A 33 -5.33 7.25 -4.32
CA LYS A 33 -4.07 7.88 -4.66
C LYS A 33 -4.01 9.29 -4.04
N PRO A 34 -2.82 9.86 -3.82
CA PRO A 34 -2.68 11.20 -3.25
C PRO A 34 -3.53 12.27 -3.94
N HIS A 35 -3.57 12.30 -5.27
CA HIS A 35 -4.36 13.28 -6.02
C HIS A 35 -5.87 13.18 -5.72
N GLN A 36 -6.41 11.98 -5.45
CA GLN A 36 -7.84 11.81 -5.11
C GLN A 36 -8.16 12.40 -3.73
N VAL A 37 -7.23 12.27 -2.78
CA VAL A 37 -7.34 12.87 -1.45
C VAL A 37 -7.22 14.39 -1.55
N GLU A 38 -6.26 14.89 -2.33
CA GLU A 38 -6.04 16.33 -2.57
C GLU A 38 -7.27 16.97 -3.22
N LEU A 39 -7.87 16.33 -4.24
CA LEU A 39 -9.08 16.81 -4.92
C LEU A 39 -10.32 16.76 -4.03
N LEU A 40 -10.43 15.76 -3.15
CA LEU A 40 -11.53 15.72 -2.18
C LEU A 40 -11.48 16.94 -1.27
N TRP A 41 -10.32 17.29 -0.73
CA TRP A 41 -10.16 18.43 0.15
C TRP A 41 -10.35 19.79 -0.60
N ASP A 42 -9.91 19.89 -1.86
CA ASP A 42 -10.27 21.04 -2.69
C ASP A 42 -11.79 21.16 -2.84
N SER A 43 -12.49 20.04 -3.07
CA SER A 43 -13.95 20.02 -3.18
C SER A 43 -14.65 20.42 -1.87
N ILE A 44 -14.18 19.90 -0.73
CA ILE A 44 -14.70 20.25 0.60
C ILE A 44 -14.55 21.76 0.87
N LEU A 45 -13.37 22.32 0.63
CA LEU A 45 -13.10 23.76 0.85
C LEU A 45 -13.87 24.64 -0.10
N ARG A 46 -14.30 24.14 -1.26
CA ARG A 46 -15.21 24.84 -2.20
C ARG A 46 -16.68 24.69 -1.85
N GLY A 47 -17.01 23.92 -0.81
CA GLY A 47 -18.39 23.62 -0.45
C GLY A 47 -19.08 22.66 -1.42
N PHE A 48 -18.35 21.92 -2.26
CA PHE A 48 -18.93 20.96 -3.18
C PHE A 48 -19.44 19.72 -2.44
N PRO A 49 -20.57 19.13 -2.86
CA PRO A 49 -21.03 17.88 -2.26
C PRO A 49 -20.08 16.73 -2.59
N ILE A 50 -19.64 16.00 -1.57
CA ILE A 50 -18.71 14.89 -1.71
C ILE A 50 -19.40 13.51 -1.74
N GLY A 51 -20.73 13.49 -1.88
CA GLY A 51 -21.55 12.29 -1.80
C GLY A 51 -21.92 11.93 -0.36
N SER A 52 -22.85 10.99 -0.22
CA SER A 52 -23.33 10.51 1.09
C SER A 52 -22.56 9.31 1.59
N PHE A 53 -22.50 9.13 2.90
CA PHE A 53 -22.07 7.89 3.55
C PHE A 53 -23.24 6.93 3.71
N MET A 54 -22.94 5.64 3.88
CA MET A 54 -23.94 4.64 4.22
C MET A 54 -23.56 3.98 5.55
N LEU A 55 -24.46 4.05 6.51
CA LEU A 55 -24.31 3.45 7.83
C LEU A 55 -25.34 2.32 8.01
N SER A 56 -25.01 1.30 8.81
CA SER A 56 -25.96 0.27 9.23
C SER A 56 -25.85 0.03 10.73
N ASP A 57 -26.94 -0.40 11.36
CA ASP A 57 -26.94 -0.80 12.76
C ASP A 57 -25.98 -2.00 12.98
N ILE A 58 -25.35 -2.04 14.15
CA ILE A 58 -24.54 -3.19 14.57
C ILE A 58 -25.47 -4.29 15.07
N VAL A 59 -25.49 -5.43 14.37
CA VAL A 59 -26.34 -6.58 14.69
C VAL A 59 -25.80 -7.33 15.93
N ASN A 60 -24.47 -7.42 16.07
CA ASN A 60 -23.81 -8.07 17.20
C ASN A 60 -23.20 -7.02 18.14
N LYS A 61 -23.36 -7.23 19.46
CA LYS A 61 -22.95 -6.30 20.51
C LYS A 61 -21.41 -6.24 20.74
N GLU A 62 -20.60 -6.53 19.73
CA GLU A 62 -19.15 -6.47 19.87
C GLU A 62 -18.66 -5.06 19.54
N GLY A 63 -18.43 -4.27 20.57
CA GLY A 63 -17.82 -2.94 20.48
C GLY A 63 -18.67 -1.81 21.06
N SER A 64 -18.07 -0.65 21.20
CA SER A 64 -18.71 0.58 21.71
C SER A 64 -19.51 1.35 20.65
N GLY A 65 -19.35 1.02 19.36
CA GLY A 65 -20.02 1.71 18.25
C GLY A 65 -21.48 1.30 18.05
N LYS A 66 -22.30 2.22 17.55
CA LYS A 66 -23.72 1.96 17.23
C LYS A 66 -23.95 1.58 15.76
N TYR A 67 -23.04 1.95 14.88
CA TYR A 67 -23.20 1.83 13.43
C TYR A 67 -21.94 1.26 12.77
N TYR A 68 -22.15 0.50 11.69
CA TYR A 68 -21.08 0.16 10.75
C TYR A 68 -21.05 1.13 9.56
N LEU A 69 -19.87 1.62 9.17
CA LEU A 69 -19.67 2.36 7.91
C LEU A 69 -19.67 1.38 6.74
N MET A 70 -20.75 1.37 5.95
CA MET A 70 -20.93 0.44 4.83
C MET A 70 -20.38 0.97 3.52
N ASP A 71 -20.56 2.27 3.23
CA ASP A 71 -19.98 2.95 2.08
C ASP A 71 -19.42 4.33 2.46
N GLY A 72 -18.40 4.76 1.70
CA GLY A 72 -17.72 6.02 1.92
C GLY A 72 -16.40 5.89 2.66
N GLN A 73 -15.90 4.68 2.95
CA GLN A 73 -14.65 4.48 3.70
C GLN A 73 -13.46 5.25 3.13
N GLN A 74 -13.30 5.30 1.81
CA GLN A 74 -12.18 6.03 1.19
C GLN A 74 -12.29 7.54 1.45
N ARG A 75 -13.51 8.09 1.38
CA ARG A 75 -13.80 9.49 1.73
C ARG A 75 -13.56 9.75 3.21
N TYR A 76 -14.02 8.83 4.07
CA TYR A 76 -13.74 8.88 5.50
C TYR A 76 -12.23 8.93 5.78
N ASN A 77 -11.46 7.99 5.21
CA ASN A 77 -10.00 7.96 5.37
C ASN A 77 -9.35 9.26 4.88
N ALA A 78 -9.79 9.79 3.74
CA ALA A 78 -9.28 11.03 3.17
C ALA A 78 -9.61 12.25 4.05
N ILE A 79 -10.81 12.30 4.66
CA ILE A 79 -11.19 13.33 5.63
C ILE A 79 -10.31 13.21 6.88
N SER A 80 -10.18 12.01 7.46
CA SER A 80 -9.38 11.76 8.66
C SER A 80 -7.91 12.17 8.49
N ILE A 81 -7.32 11.93 7.30
CA ILE A 81 -5.95 12.36 7.01
C ILE A 81 -5.78 13.87 7.14
N GLY A 82 -6.80 14.68 6.81
CA GLY A 82 -6.76 16.13 6.97
C GLY A 82 -6.61 16.59 8.42
N PHE A 83 -7.06 15.79 9.38
CA PHE A 83 -6.95 16.04 10.83
C PHE A 83 -5.69 15.41 11.45
N ASN A 84 -4.91 14.63 10.69
CA ASN A 84 -3.74 13.93 11.21
C ASN A 84 -2.65 14.90 11.67
N THR A 85 -2.22 14.72 12.91
CA THR A 85 -0.97 15.27 13.44
C THR A 85 0.18 14.29 13.21
N VAL A 86 1.43 14.76 13.26
CA VAL A 86 2.62 13.99 12.80
C VAL A 86 2.92 12.71 13.56
N LYS A 87 2.56 12.62 14.85
CA LYS A 87 3.12 11.59 15.76
C LYS A 87 2.82 10.12 15.42
N ALA A 88 1.77 9.83 14.64
CA ALA A 88 1.42 8.47 14.23
C ALA A 88 0.92 8.41 12.78
N ALA A 89 1.06 9.49 12.03
CA ALA A 89 0.47 9.62 10.72
C ALA A 89 1.31 8.92 9.65
N ARG A 90 0.66 8.11 8.81
CA ARG A 90 1.25 7.59 7.56
C ARG A 90 1.20 8.60 6.41
N ALA A 91 0.43 9.66 6.57
CA ALA A 91 0.29 10.77 5.63
C ALA A 91 -0.07 12.07 6.36
N VAL A 92 0.39 13.20 5.81
CA VAL A 92 0.05 14.55 6.25
C VAL A 92 -0.40 15.33 5.03
N LEU A 93 -1.50 16.09 5.18
CA LEU A 93 -1.94 17.04 4.16
C LEU A 93 -1.45 18.44 4.50
N TRP A 94 -1.12 19.16 3.45
CA TRP A 94 -0.61 20.51 3.47
C TRP A 94 -1.42 21.37 2.53
N ILE A 95 -1.57 22.65 2.84
CA ILE A 95 -2.11 23.65 1.92
C ILE A 95 -1.03 24.67 1.59
N ASP A 96 -0.86 24.98 0.30
CA ASP A 96 0.12 25.98 -0.15
C ASP A 96 -0.47 27.38 -0.05
N LEU A 97 0.15 28.25 0.76
CA LEU A 97 -0.26 29.65 0.91
C LEU A 97 0.16 30.54 -0.26
N LEU A 98 1.03 30.03 -1.14
CA LEU A 98 1.46 30.67 -2.36
C LEU A 98 1.25 29.72 -3.56
N PRO A 99 -0.01 29.39 -3.87
CA PRO A 99 -0.30 28.45 -4.93
C PRO A 99 0.28 28.90 -6.27
N PRO A 100 0.74 27.98 -7.13
CA PRO A 100 1.25 28.33 -8.44
C PRO A 100 0.17 28.95 -9.31
N SER A 101 0.53 29.98 -10.07
CA SER A 101 -0.35 30.64 -11.03
C SER A 101 -0.56 29.75 -12.25
N SER A 102 -1.40 28.72 -12.14
CA SER A 102 -1.77 27.85 -13.26
C SER A 102 -3.09 28.31 -13.87
N LYS A 103 -3.04 28.83 -15.09
CA LYS A 103 -4.25 29.23 -15.84
C LYS A 103 -5.15 28.04 -16.25
N ASN A 104 -4.65 26.83 -16.19
CA ASN A 104 -5.33 25.62 -16.65
C ASN A 104 -5.71 24.65 -15.50
N SER A 105 -5.48 25.04 -14.25
CA SER A 105 -5.84 24.16 -13.12
C SER A 105 -7.33 24.25 -12.81
N THR A 106 -7.94 23.10 -12.58
CA THR A 106 -9.31 22.97 -12.08
C THR A 106 -9.40 23.16 -10.56
N ARG A 107 -8.26 23.22 -9.85
CA ARG A 107 -8.17 23.34 -8.40
C ARG A 107 -8.27 24.81 -7.97
N SER A 108 -9.03 25.07 -6.91
CA SER A 108 -9.08 26.37 -6.25
C SER A 108 -8.12 26.43 -5.06
N PHE A 109 -7.93 25.30 -4.38
CA PHE A 109 -7.02 25.16 -3.24
C PHE A 109 -5.94 24.14 -3.55
N TRP A 110 -4.68 24.52 -3.30
CA TRP A 110 -3.53 23.65 -3.55
C TRP A 110 -3.23 22.80 -2.33
N ILE A 111 -3.96 21.70 -2.22
CA ILE A 111 -3.70 20.68 -1.22
C ILE A 111 -2.60 19.77 -1.73
N LYS A 112 -1.66 19.42 -0.85
CA LYS A 112 -0.52 18.54 -1.11
C LYS A 112 -0.43 17.47 -0.04
N ALA A 113 -0.07 16.27 -0.45
CA ALA A 113 0.13 15.15 0.45
C ALA A 113 1.62 14.82 0.58
N THR A 114 2.07 14.55 1.80
CA THR A 114 3.30 13.79 2.08
C THR A 114 2.92 12.46 2.71
N THR A 115 3.65 11.41 2.39
CA THR A 115 3.40 10.05 2.91
C THR A 115 4.70 9.41 3.34
N THR A 116 4.65 8.45 4.26
CA THR A 116 5.84 7.71 4.70
C THR A 116 6.70 7.20 3.52
N PRO A 117 6.15 6.61 2.42
CA PRO A 117 6.96 6.22 1.28
C PRO A 117 7.38 7.39 0.37
N HIS A 118 6.77 8.57 0.49
CA HIS A 118 7.07 9.78 -0.29
C HIS A 118 7.06 11.02 0.62
N PRO A 119 8.02 11.15 1.54
CA PRO A 119 8.05 12.21 2.52
C PRO A 119 8.35 13.59 1.92
N TRP A 120 8.89 13.63 0.71
CA TRP A 120 9.08 14.83 -0.11
C TRP A 120 7.83 15.31 -0.88
N GLY A 121 6.72 14.57 -0.78
CA GLY A 121 5.48 14.85 -1.52
C GLY A 121 5.50 14.35 -2.97
N TYR A 122 4.62 14.94 -3.77
CA TYR A 122 4.32 14.56 -5.15
C TYR A 122 4.39 15.79 -6.06
N LYS A 123 4.48 15.59 -7.39
CA LYS A 123 4.52 16.67 -8.38
C LYS A 123 3.27 17.55 -8.36
N ASN A 124 3.43 18.75 -8.91
CA ASN A 124 2.33 19.71 -9.11
C ASN A 124 1.53 19.44 -10.41
N ASP A 125 1.44 18.20 -10.84
CA ASP A 125 0.57 17.80 -11.95
C ASP A 125 -0.79 17.28 -11.41
N ASP A 126 -1.76 17.17 -12.32
CA ASP A 126 -3.13 16.79 -11.97
C ASP A 126 -3.23 15.40 -11.34
N ASP A 127 -2.29 14.50 -11.67
CA ASP A 127 -2.23 13.12 -11.15
C ASP A 127 -1.39 12.98 -9.87
N ALA A 128 -0.77 14.04 -9.37
CA ALA A 128 0.20 14.04 -8.28
C ALA A 128 1.26 12.92 -8.47
N ASN A 129 1.95 12.96 -9.61
CA ASN A 129 2.94 11.97 -9.96
C ASN A 129 4.14 11.98 -8.99
N ARG A 130 4.84 10.85 -8.92
CA ARG A 130 6.01 10.71 -8.05
C ARG A 130 7.19 11.52 -8.58
N LEU A 131 7.95 12.10 -7.67
CA LEU A 131 9.22 12.75 -8.00
C LEU A 131 10.21 11.73 -8.57
N ASN A 132 10.99 12.15 -9.55
CA ASN A 132 12.10 11.37 -10.05
C ASN A 132 13.31 11.42 -9.10
N THR A 133 14.34 10.63 -9.39
CA THR A 133 15.54 10.52 -8.51
C THR A 133 16.26 11.86 -8.31
N ALA A 134 16.34 12.70 -9.34
CA ALA A 134 17.02 14.00 -9.24
C ALA A 134 16.22 14.98 -8.37
N GLU A 135 14.90 15.00 -8.56
CA GLU A 135 13.95 15.79 -7.76
C GLU A 135 13.99 15.39 -6.27
N LYS A 136 13.99 14.07 -5.98
CA LYS A 136 14.12 13.57 -4.60
C LYS A 136 15.44 13.99 -3.94
N ARG A 137 16.55 13.93 -4.67
CA ARG A 137 17.84 14.41 -4.15
C ARG A 137 17.87 15.91 -3.91
N LYS A 138 17.17 16.69 -4.76
CA LYS A 138 16.99 18.12 -4.54
C LYS A 138 16.17 18.36 -3.26
N ALA A 139 15.07 17.62 -3.07
CA ALA A 139 14.26 17.69 -1.86
C ALA A 139 15.07 17.41 -0.58
N LEU A 140 15.88 16.34 -0.55
CA LEU A 140 16.73 16.05 0.61
C LEU A 140 17.71 17.19 0.95
N LYS A 141 18.25 17.85 -0.08
CA LYS A 141 19.12 19.03 0.14
C LYS A 141 18.33 20.20 0.73
N GLU A 142 17.12 20.44 0.24
CA GLU A 142 16.22 21.48 0.74
C GLU A 142 15.78 21.22 2.17
N PHE A 143 15.54 19.97 2.53
CA PHE A 143 15.25 19.54 3.90
C PHE A 143 16.50 19.53 4.81
N ASN A 144 17.68 19.75 4.26
CA ASN A 144 18.95 19.60 4.98
C ASN A 144 19.16 18.19 5.59
N LEU A 145 18.64 17.18 4.92
CA LEU A 145 18.75 15.78 5.34
C LEU A 145 19.86 15.05 4.58
N LYS A 146 20.62 14.25 5.32
CA LYS A 146 21.62 13.32 4.76
C LYS A 146 20.97 11.94 4.70
N GLY A 147 21.14 11.24 3.57
CA GLY A 147 20.62 9.88 3.47
C GLY A 147 20.53 9.38 2.04
N ASN A 148 20.14 8.12 1.93
CA ASN A 148 19.94 7.41 0.67
C ASN A 148 18.43 7.34 0.35
N ILE A 149 18.02 7.99 -0.72
CA ILE A 149 16.61 8.03 -1.17
C ILE A 149 15.98 6.65 -1.47
N TYR A 150 16.76 5.59 -1.47
CA TYR A 150 16.29 4.24 -1.77
C TYR A 150 16.13 3.36 -0.53
N ASN A 151 16.94 3.61 0.50
CA ASN A 151 17.05 2.69 1.64
C ASN A 151 16.70 3.35 2.98
N ASP A 152 16.75 4.70 3.05
CA ASP A 152 16.50 5.39 4.30
C ASP A 152 15.03 5.81 4.43
N HIS A 153 14.52 5.74 5.64
CA HIS A 153 13.21 6.25 6.01
C HIS A 153 13.37 7.65 6.59
N PHE A 154 12.66 8.61 6.01
CA PHE A 154 12.65 10.00 6.46
C PHE A 154 11.37 10.27 7.23
N SER A 155 11.49 10.98 8.34
CA SER A 155 10.35 11.36 9.17
C SER A 155 9.48 12.39 8.47
N LEU A 156 8.16 12.24 8.56
CA LEU A 156 7.22 13.25 8.09
C LEU A 156 7.31 14.57 8.88
N ALA A 157 7.92 14.56 10.07
CA ALA A 157 8.19 15.76 10.85
C ALA A 157 9.38 16.59 10.31
N GLU A 158 10.28 15.95 9.57
CA GLU A 158 11.49 16.57 9.00
C GLU A 158 11.31 16.98 7.54
N THR A 159 10.18 16.68 6.95
CA THR A 159 9.90 16.86 5.52
C THR A 159 8.62 17.64 5.29
N TRP A 160 8.48 18.15 4.07
CA TRP A 160 7.28 18.87 3.57
C TRP A 160 7.16 18.67 2.06
N PRO A 161 6.03 19.05 1.43
CA PRO A 161 5.92 18.95 -0.03
C PRO A 161 6.88 19.93 -0.71
N VAL A 162 7.94 19.41 -1.32
CA VAL A 162 9.00 20.23 -1.97
C VAL A 162 8.50 21.01 -3.18
N GLU A 163 7.42 20.57 -3.80
CA GLU A 163 6.78 21.23 -4.93
C GLU A 163 5.80 22.36 -4.51
N ALA A 164 5.60 22.59 -3.20
CA ALA A 164 4.83 23.71 -2.68
C ALA A 164 5.73 24.89 -2.35
N ASN A 165 5.23 26.12 -2.59
CA ASN A 165 6.03 27.33 -2.36
C ASN A 165 6.06 27.73 -0.88
N LEU A 166 4.91 27.71 -0.20
CA LEU A 166 4.79 28.02 1.23
C LEU A 166 3.72 27.12 1.89
N PRO A 167 4.00 25.80 2.05
CA PRO A 167 3.03 24.88 2.59
C PRO A 167 2.88 25.03 4.10
N ILE A 168 1.66 24.84 4.60
CA ILE A 168 1.34 24.71 6.01
C ILE A 168 0.45 23.46 6.22
N PRO A 169 0.60 22.71 7.33
CA PRO A 169 -0.23 21.53 7.56
C PRO A 169 -1.72 21.88 7.66
N LEU A 170 -2.55 21.14 6.94
CA LEU A 170 -4.00 21.39 6.88
C LEU A 170 -4.67 21.36 8.25
N PHE A 171 -4.25 20.46 9.13
CA PHE A 171 -4.82 20.32 10.48
C PHE A 171 -4.64 21.59 11.34
N CYS A 172 -3.61 22.41 11.08
CA CYS A 172 -3.43 23.67 11.80
C CYS A 172 -4.57 24.66 11.49
N LEU A 173 -5.02 24.71 10.22
CA LEU A 173 -6.16 25.56 9.85
C LEU A 173 -7.48 24.99 10.39
N LEU A 174 -7.66 23.67 10.36
CA LEU A 174 -8.85 23.02 10.91
C LEU A 174 -8.98 23.28 12.42
N LYS A 175 -7.90 23.15 13.18
CA LYS A 175 -7.89 23.48 14.63
C LYS A 175 -8.13 24.96 14.91
N ALA A 176 -7.53 25.87 14.13
CA ALA A 176 -7.78 27.29 14.28
C ALA A 176 -9.24 27.62 13.98
N THR A 177 -9.88 26.93 13.04
CA THR A 177 -11.30 27.08 12.71
C THR A 177 -12.21 26.76 13.90
N GLU A 178 -11.88 25.74 14.71
CA GLU A 178 -12.65 25.40 15.91
C GLU A 178 -12.57 26.49 16.98
N LYS A 179 -11.44 27.21 17.07
CA LYS A 179 -11.16 28.15 18.13
C LYS A 179 -11.74 29.54 17.90
N THR A 180 -11.90 29.95 16.64
CA THR A 180 -12.32 31.33 16.32
C THR A 180 -13.18 31.42 15.08
N SER A 181 -13.98 32.51 15.03
CA SER A 181 -14.73 32.91 13.82
C SER A 181 -14.34 34.31 13.34
N ASP A 182 -13.20 34.82 13.80
CA ASP A 182 -12.61 36.10 13.43
C ASP A 182 -11.36 35.88 12.57
N ALA A 183 -11.23 36.62 11.48
CA ALA A 183 -10.15 36.40 10.49
C ALA A 183 -8.75 36.68 11.05
N ASP A 184 -8.59 37.75 11.83
CA ASP A 184 -7.26 38.11 12.37
C ASP A 184 -6.84 37.16 13.49
N ASN A 185 -7.79 36.71 14.31
CA ASN A 185 -7.53 35.69 15.30
C ASN A 185 -7.29 34.32 14.67
N PHE A 186 -7.98 33.99 13.57
CA PHE A 186 -7.71 32.77 12.82
C PHE A 186 -6.25 32.71 12.32
N VAL A 187 -5.74 33.78 11.75
CA VAL A 187 -4.33 33.85 11.31
C VAL A 187 -3.38 33.61 12.51
N LYS A 188 -3.65 34.24 13.65
CA LYS A 188 -2.84 34.05 14.86
C LYS A 188 -2.86 32.60 15.36
N GLU A 189 -4.06 32.00 15.42
CA GLU A 189 -4.24 30.62 15.86
C GLU A 189 -3.58 29.61 14.92
N VAL A 190 -3.67 29.80 13.59
CA VAL A 190 -2.98 28.95 12.60
C VAL A 190 -1.47 28.94 12.87
N PHE A 191 -0.87 30.10 13.13
CA PHE A 191 0.57 30.18 13.43
C PHE A 191 0.90 29.61 14.82
N ALA A 192 0.04 29.82 15.81
CA ALA A 192 0.21 29.23 17.13
C ALA A 192 0.19 27.67 17.06
N GLU A 193 -0.80 27.12 16.34
CA GLU A 193 -0.90 25.67 16.12
C GLU A 193 0.33 25.14 15.39
N PHE A 194 0.77 25.79 14.30
CA PHE A 194 1.94 25.33 13.56
C PHE A 194 3.22 25.41 14.40
N ASN A 195 3.43 26.49 15.14
CA ASN A 195 4.59 26.64 16.01
C ASN A 195 4.62 25.65 17.19
N SER A 196 3.48 25.12 17.60
CA SER A 196 3.38 24.07 18.62
C SER A 196 3.76 22.68 18.12
N THR A 197 3.94 22.50 16.79
CA THR A 197 4.28 21.21 16.18
C THR A 197 5.78 20.93 16.24
N ASP A 198 6.15 19.64 16.04
CA ASP A 198 7.53 19.19 15.96
C ASP A 198 8.10 19.30 14.52
N PHE A 199 7.40 19.92 13.57
CA PHE A 199 7.92 20.07 12.22
C PHE A 199 9.17 20.95 12.18
N SER A 200 10.25 20.42 11.63
CA SER A 200 11.49 21.19 11.42
C SER A 200 11.29 22.38 10.47
N TYR A 201 10.38 22.24 9.51
CA TYR A 201 10.02 23.26 8.52
C TYR A 201 9.48 24.56 9.13
N ARG A 202 8.89 24.53 10.35
CA ARG A 202 8.31 25.72 11.00
C ARG A 202 9.28 26.92 11.08
N PHE A 203 10.58 26.66 11.25
CA PHE A 203 11.57 27.74 11.30
C PHE A 203 11.72 28.44 9.95
N SER A 204 11.88 27.66 8.87
CA SER A 204 11.96 28.19 7.51
C SER A 204 10.64 28.89 7.08
N PHE A 205 9.50 28.33 7.47
CA PHE A 205 8.19 28.89 7.21
C PHE A 205 8.03 30.26 7.88
N ASN A 206 8.38 30.38 9.17
CA ASN A 206 8.25 31.62 9.92
C ASN A 206 9.09 32.76 9.32
N GLU A 207 10.28 32.44 8.79
CA GLU A 207 11.08 33.44 8.09
C GLU A 207 10.46 33.84 6.74
N LYS A 208 9.97 32.90 5.97
CA LYS A 208 9.33 33.18 4.68
C LYS A 208 8.03 33.96 4.81
N ILE A 209 7.17 33.65 5.78
CA ILE A 209 5.86 34.27 5.94
C ILE A 209 5.95 35.74 6.39
N LYS A 210 6.96 36.11 7.19
CA LYS A 210 7.20 37.49 7.62
C LYS A 210 7.36 38.47 6.45
N HIS A 211 7.82 37.98 5.32
CA HIS A 211 8.11 38.77 4.12
C HIS A 211 7.09 38.55 3.00
N SER A 212 5.97 37.86 3.28
CA SER A 212 4.97 37.54 2.27
C SER A 212 3.58 38.09 2.60
N ASN A 213 3.35 39.36 2.30
CA ASN A 213 2.01 39.95 2.42
C ASN A 213 0.98 39.18 1.58
N VAL A 214 1.38 38.63 0.43
CA VAL A 214 0.49 37.84 -0.45
C VAL A 214 -0.03 36.61 0.26
N ALA A 215 0.84 35.86 0.95
CA ALA A 215 0.44 34.68 1.69
C ALA A 215 -0.46 35.00 2.90
N LEU A 216 -0.18 36.11 3.59
CA LEU A 216 -1.02 36.57 4.71
C LEU A 216 -2.40 37.01 4.22
N THR A 217 -2.47 37.74 3.13
CA THR A 217 -3.74 38.13 2.48
C THR A 217 -4.51 36.90 2.01
N TYR A 218 -3.84 35.93 1.39
CA TYR A 218 -4.47 34.67 0.96
C TYR A 218 -5.02 33.88 2.14
N LEU A 219 -4.27 33.77 3.22
CA LEU A 219 -4.70 33.06 4.44
C LEU A 219 -5.94 33.72 5.07
N ARG A 220 -5.96 35.06 5.13
CA ARG A 220 -7.04 35.83 5.75
C ARG A 220 -8.28 35.96 4.85
N ASP A 221 -8.09 36.33 3.57
CA ASP A 221 -9.18 36.75 2.70
C ASP A 221 -9.74 35.58 1.85
N VAL A 222 -8.99 34.51 1.66
CA VAL A 222 -9.39 33.37 0.86
C VAL A 222 -9.57 32.10 1.73
N LEU A 223 -8.57 31.75 2.53
CA LEU A 223 -8.63 30.51 3.30
C LEU A 223 -9.56 30.63 4.50
N PHE A 224 -9.52 31.74 5.26
CA PHE A 224 -10.40 31.88 6.42
C PHE A 224 -11.89 31.73 6.06
N PRO A 225 -12.46 32.42 5.03
CA PRO A 225 -13.85 32.21 4.65
C PRO A 225 -14.17 30.76 4.29
N ALA A 226 -13.28 30.10 3.52
CA ALA A 226 -13.46 28.70 3.12
C ALA A 226 -13.47 27.75 4.32
N PHE A 227 -12.53 27.92 5.25
CA PHE A 227 -12.46 27.11 6.47
C PHE A 227 -13.60 27.42 7.43
N ASN A 228 -13.97 28.68 7.61
CA ASN A 228 -15.10 29.04 8.50
C ASN A 228 -16.43 28.47 7.98
N ALA A 229 -16.62 28.38 6.68
CA ALA A 229 -17.80 27.75 6.06
C ALA A 229 -17.88 26.24 6.35
N LEU A 230 -16.76 25.58 6.70
CA LEU A 230 -16.77 24.17 7.07
C LEU A 230 -17.52 23.87 8.37
N LYS A 231 -17.74 24.88 9.23
CA LYS A 231 -18.52 24.71 10.48
C LYS A 231 -19.96 24.29 10.18
N ASP A 232 -20.52 24.77 9.08
CA ASP A 232 -21.87 24.50 8.61
C ASP A 232 -21.92 23.44 7.52
N TYR A 233 -20.75 22.88 7.13
CA TYR A 233 -20.66 21.86 6.10
C TYR A 233 -21.11 20.52 6.63
N MET A 234 -22.31 20.10 6.20
CA MET A 234 -22.96 18.87 6.65
C MET A 234 -22.89 17.80 5.56
N ILE A 235 -22.51 16.58 5.97
CA ILE A 235 -22.44 15.42 5.09
C ILE A 235 -23.57 14.48 5.45
N THR A 236 -24.40 14.14 4.44
CA THR A 236 -25.52 13.25 4.60
C THR A 236 -25.06 11.81 4.73
N CYS A 237 -25.64 11.08 5.69
CA CYS A 237 -25.43 9.66 5.90
C CYS A 237 -26.77 8.92 5.76
N ASN A 238 -26.85 8.01 4.81
CA ASN A 238 -28.00 7.13 4.66
C ASN A 238 -27.90 5.99 5.67
N HIS A 239 -28.93 5.84 6.49
CA HIS A 239 -28.95 4.81 7.52
C HIS A 239 -29.79 3.60 7.07
N LEU A 240 -29.15 2.42 7.07
CA LEU A 240 -29.77 1.12 6.84
C LEU A 240 -30.24 0.56 8.18
N PRO A 241 -31.56 0.29 8.34
CA PRO A 241 -32.06 -0.28 9.57
C PRO A 241 -31.60 -1.73 9.73
N LYS A 242 -31.58 -2.19 10.99
CA LYS A 242 -31.08 -3.50 11.40
C LYS A 242 -31.77 -4.65 10.65
N GLU A 243 -33.09 -4.54 10.41
CA GLU A 243 -33.91 -5.55 9.76
C GLU A 243 -33.44 -5.87 8.33
N VAL A 244 -32.80 -4.92 7.65
CA VAL A 244 -32.23 -5.12 6.31
C VAL A 244 -30.95 -5.97 6.38
N MET A 245 -30.28 -5.97 7.53
CA MET A 245 -29.03 -6.68 7.74
C MET A 245 -29.20 -8.06 8.39
N GLU A 246 -30.36 -8.29 9.02
CA GLU A 246 -30.74 -9.59 9.58
C GLU A 246 -31.24 -10.49 8.47
N THR A 247 -30.37 -11.33 7.93
CA THR A 247 -30.79 -12.48 7.10
C THR A 247 -30.81 -13.71 7.98
N GLU A 248 -31.92 -14.45 7.98
CA GLU A 248 -31.95 -15.78 8.55
C GLU A 248 -30.90 -16.66 7.81
N THR A 249 -29.78 -16.90 8.44
CA THR A 249 -28.82 -17.92 8.01
C THR A 249 -29.38 -19.25 8.47
N THR A 250 -30.07 -19.97 7.59
CA THR A 250 -30.23 -21.41 7.78
C THR A 250 -28.86 -22.06 7.65
N GLU A 251 -28.49 -22.87 8.62
CA GLU A 251 -27.19 -23.54 8.73
C GLU A 251 -26.81 -24.41 7.51
N GLU A 252 -27.73 -24.68 6.62
CA GLU A 252 -27.54 -25.57 5.46
C GLU A 252 -27.05 -24.89 4.18
N THR A 253 -27.05 -23.58 4.08
CA THR A 253 -26.56 -22.89 2.89
C THR A 253 -25.34 -22.07 3.22
N MET A 254 -24.20 -22.33 2.58
CA MET A 254 -23.01 -21.46 2.51
C MET A 254 -23.35 -20.15 1.77
N ALA A 255 -24.49 -19.53 2.08
CA ALA A 255 -24.95 -18.30 1.47
C ALA A 255 -24.08 -17.13 1.96
N GLN A 256 -23.78 -16.20 1.08
CA GLN A 256 -23.14 -14.93 1.44
C GLN A 256 -24.05 -14.21 2.46
N THR A 257 -23.45 -13.64 3.50
CA THR A 257 -24.20 -12.81 4.43
C THR A 257 -24.73 -11.57 3.68
N THR A 258 -25.83 -10.99 4.16
CA THR A 258 -26.37 -9.75 3.58
C THR A 258 -25.33 -8.65 3.56
N LEU A 259 -24.47 -8.58 4.59
CA LEU A 259 -23.35 -7.67 4.68
C LEU A 259 -22.37 -7.83 3.49
N GLU A 260 -21.97 -9.07 3.17
CA GLU A 260 -21.08 -9.37 2.05
C GLU A 260 -21.72 -9.03 0.69
N VAL A 261 -22.98 -9.37 0.51
CA VAL A 261 -23.72 -9.06 -0.72
C VAL A 261 -23.80 -7.55 -0.91
N LEU A 262 -24.20 -6.81 0.13
CA LEU A 262 -24.31 -5.37 0.09
C LEU A 262 -22.95 -4.74 -0.18
N PHE A 263 -21.91 -5.14 0.54
CA PHE A 263 -20.54 -4.66 0.36
C PHE A 263 -20.04 -4.89 -1.07
N THR A 264 -20.26 -6.08 -1.62
CA THR A 264 -19.90 -6.39 -3.01
C THR A 264 -20.63 -5.49 -4.00
N ARG A 265 -21.93 -5.29 -3.83
CA ARG A 265 -22.75 -4.46 -4.73
C ARG A 265 -22.38 -2.98 -4.67
N LEU A 266 -22.14 -2.44 -3.47
CA LEU A 266 -21.72 -1.05 -3.30
C LEU A 266 -20.36 -0.77 -3.96
N ASN A 267 -19.46 -1.73 -3.94
CA ASN A 267 -18.13 -1.58 -4.52
C ASN A 267 -18.05 -1.86 -6.03
N THR A 268 -19.08 -2.45 -6.65
CA THR A 268 -19.10 -2.66 -8.10
C THR A 268 -19.30 -1.37 -8.91
N GLY A 269 -19.84 -0.33 -8.33
CA GLY A 269 -20.06 0.98 -8.98
C GLY A 269 -18.93 2.00 -8.79
N GLY A 270 -17.88 1.68 -8.00
CA GLY A 270 -16.78 2.59 -7.63
C GLY A 270 -15.41 2.14 -8.12
N THR A 271 -14.35 2.54 -7.40
CA THR A 271 -13.00 2.02 -7.63
C THR A 271 -12.99 0.51 -7.39
N ALA A 272 -12.73 -0.27 -8.43
CA ALA A 272 -12.76 -1.73 -8.36
C ALA A 272 -11.87 -2.24 -7.21
N ILE A 273 -12.44 -3.08 -6.35
CA ILE A 273 -11.67 -3.77 -5.32
C ILE A 273 -10.89 -4.89 -6.00
N SER A 274 -9.59 -4.99 -5.71
CA SER A 274 -8.85 -6.16 -6.14
C SER A 274 -9.39 -7.41 -5.44
N ARG A 275 -9.33 -8.55 -6.12
CA ARG A 275 -9.75 -9.83 -5.53
C ARG A 275 -8.98 -10.15 -4.25
N ASP A 276 -7.70 -9.82 -4.21
CA ASP A 276 -6.84 -10.03 -3.05
C ASP A 276 -7.31 -9.19 -1.85
N ASP A 277 -7.69 -7.93 -2.07
CA ASP A 277 -8.16 -7.06 -0.99
C ASP A 277 -9.52 -7.51 -0.45
N LEU A 278 -10.39 -8.00 -1.34
CA LEU A 278 -11.69 -8.55 -0.95
C LEU A 278 -11.51 -9.83 -0.12
N ASN A 279 -10.63 -10.74 -0.57
CA ASN A 279 -10.29 -11.95 0.15
C ASN A 279 -9.64 -11.65 1.50
N TYR A 280 -8.72 -10.67 1.55
CA TYR A 280 -8.11 -10.26 2.81
C TYR A 280 -9.12 -9.67 3.80
N SER A 281 -10.10 -8.93 3.29
CA SER A 281 -11.20 -8.43 4.11
C SER A 281 -12.02 -9.56 4.73
N ALA A 282 -12.27 -10.63 3.98
CA ALA A 282 -12.92 -11.84 4.51
C ALA A 282 -12.05 -12.52 5.59
N ILE A 283 -10.74 -12.63 5.35
CA ILE A 283 -9.82 -13.22 6.34
C ILE A 283 -9.81 -12.42 7.64
N LYS A 284 -9.80 -11.10 7.59
CA LYS A 284 -9.89 -10.25 8.80
C LYS A 284 -11.16 -10.52 9.62
N ALA A 285 -12.26 -10.86 8.97
CA ALA A 285 -13.52 -11.18 9.62
C ALA A 285 -13.54 -12.59 10.21
N TYR A 286 -13.00 -13.58 9.49
CA TYR A 286 -13.03 -14.99 9.90
C TYR A 286 -11.83 -15.41 10.74
N TRP A 287 -10.69 -14.71 10.63
CA TRP A 287 -9.44 -14.97 11.34
C TRP A 287 -8.79 -13.72 11.93
N PRO A 288 -9.38 -13.09 12.95
CA PRO A 288 -8.79 -11.89 13.57
C PRO A 288 -7.38 -12.12 14.12
N SER A 289 -7.08 -13.31 14.63
CA SER A 289 -5.76 -13.66 15.18
C SER A 289 -4.64 -13.59 14.12
N ILE A 290 -4.91 -14.02 12.90
CA ILE A 290 -3.94 -13.96 11.79
C ILE A 290 -3.70 -12.53 11.33
N LYS A 291 -4.72 -11.66 11.41
CA LYS A 291 -4.66 -10.28 10.91
C LYS A 291 -3.47 -9.52 11.47
N ASP A 292 -3.32 -9.50 12.79
CA ASP A 292 -2.32 -8.64 13.44
C ASP A 292 -0.89 -9.11 13.12
N VAL A 293 -0.65 -10.42 13.12
CA VAL A 293 0.64 -11.01 12.71
C VAL A 293 0.92 -10.73 11.23
N ASN A 294 -0.09 -10.92 10.36
CA ASN A 294 0.05 -10.68 8.93
C ASN A 294 0.31 -9.20 8.61
N ASP A 295 -0.38 -8.28 9.27
CA ASP A 295 -0.19 -6.84 9.08
C ASP A 295 1.22 -6.40 9.51
N HIS A 296 1.72 -6.92 10.64
CA HIS A 296 3.07 -6.65 11.10
C HIS A 296 4.14 -7.15 10.10
N LEU A 297 4.02 -8.40 9.65
CA LEU A 297 4.94 -8.95 8.65
C LEU A 297 4.85 -8.21 7.31
N ALA A 298 3.64 -7.81 6.92
CA ALA A 298 3.41 -7.09 5.66
C ALA A 298 4.15 -5.76 5.57
N GLU A 299 4.35 -5.05 6.68
CA GLU A 299 5.12 -3.81 6.71
C GLU A 299 6.54 -3.99 6.17
N LYS A 300 7.14 -5.17 6.42
CA LYS A 300 8.51 -5.51 6.03
C LYS A 300 8.60 -6.12 4.62
N TYR A 301 7.63 -6.95 4.22
CA TYR A 301 7.80 -7.81 3.04
C TYR A 301 6.96 -7.40 1.83
N MET A 302 5.64 -7.24 1.98
CA MET A 302 4.73 -6.93 0.88
C MET A 302 3.37 -6.45 1.41
N SER A 303 2.40 -6.10 0.52
CA SER A 303 1.06 -5.72 0.98
C SER A 303 0.36 -6.85 1.75
N PRO A 304 -0.42 -6.52 2.81
CA PRO A 304 -1.08 -7.51 3.65
C PRO A 304 -1.95 -8.52 2.88
N SER A 305 -2.71 -8.03 1.89
CA SER A 305 -3.56 -8.86 1.05
C SER A 305 -2.77 -9.89 0.23
N LYS A 306 -1.62 -9.51 -0.32
CA LYS A 306 -0.77 -10.46 -1.05
C LYS A 306 -0.10 -11.46 -0.14
N LEU A 307 0.43 -11.01 0.99
CA LEU A 307 1.12 -11.89 1.95
C LEU A 307 0.21 -13.00 2.43
N VAL A 308 -0.99 -12.65 2.88
CA VAL A 308 -1.93 -13.65 3.41
C VAL A 308 -2.38 -14.65 2.34
N MET A 309 -2.57 -14.20 1.09
CA MET A 309 -2.94 -15.11 0.00
C MET A 309 -1.82 -16.09 -0.35
N LEU A 310 -0.56 -15.64 -0.32
CA LEU A 310 0.60 -16.53 -0.51
C LEU A 310 0.75 -17.50 0.65
N ALA A 311 0.58 -17.03 1.89
CA ALA A 311 0.64 -17.87 3.09
C ALA A 311 -0.44 -18.96 3.07
N PHE A 312 -1.68 -18.64 2.71
CA PHE A 312 -2.77 -19.61 2.60
C PHE A 312 -2.51 -20.63 1.50
N ARG A 313 -2.06 -20.20 0.34
CA ARG A 313 -1.69 -21.10 -0.76
C ARG A 313 -0.54 -22.04 -0.34
N LEU A 314 0.45 -21.51 0.38
CA LEU A 314 1.55 -22.32 0.91
C LEU A 314 1.08 -23.36 1.94
N ALA A 315 0.24 -22.95 2.90
CA ALA A 315 -0.27 -23.82 3.97
C ALA A 315 -1.13 -24.97 3.41
N LEU A 316 -1.97 -24.67 2.42
CA LEU A 316 -2.91 -25.63 1.84
C LEU A 316 -2.31 -26.49 0.71
N THR A 317 -1.10 -26.18 0.23
CA THR A 317 -0.41 -27.03 -0.76
C THR A 317 0.23 -28.22 -0.05
N SER A 318 -0.25 -29.43 -0.38
CA SER A 318 0.28 -30.68 0.13
C SER A 318 1.36 -31.26 -0.76
N GLU A 319 2.08 -32.26 -0.23
CA GLU A 319 3.08 -33.01 -1.01
C GLU A 319 2.47 -33.85 -2.14
N ASP A 320 1.20 -34.19 -2.05
CA ASP A 320 0.50 -34.97 -3.08
C ASP A 320 -0.01 -34.07 -4.22
N ASP A 321 -0.05 -32.75 -4.02
CA ASP A 321 -0.53 -31.83 -5.04
C ASP A 321 0.43 -31.78 -6.24
N LYS A 322 -0.13 -31.75 -7.46
CA LYS A 322 0.64 -31.60 -8.71
C LYS A 322 1.06 -30.15 -8.97
N SER A 323 0.46 -29.20 -8.28
CA SER A 323 0.73 -27.77 -8.42
C SER A 323 0.33 -27.04 -7.14
N PHE A 324 0.84 -25.82 -6.96
CA PHE A 324 0.35 -24.94 -5.90
C PHE A 324 -1.16 -24.74 -5.98
N LYS A 325 -1.80 -24.66 -4.81
CA LYS A 325 -3.21 -24.25 -4.74
C LYS A 325 -3.39 -22.90 -5.45
N GLY A 326 -4.51 -22.78 -6.16
CA GLY A 326 -4.87 -21.54 -6.86
C GLY A 326 -5.20 -20.41 -5.91
N GLU A 327 -5.51 -19.25 -6.47
CA GLU A 327 -6.07 -18.15 -5.71
C GLU A 327 -7.40 -18.56 -5.09
N MET A 328 -7.54 -18.32 -3.79
CA MET A 328 -8.76 -18.68 -3.05
C MET A 328 -9.87 -17.65 -3.32
N THR A 329 -11.10 -18.16 -3.32
CA THR A 329 -12.30 -17.33 -3.29
C THR A 329 -12.76 -17.10 -1.85
N ILE A 330 -13.60 -16.09 -1.60
CA ILE A 330 -14.19 -15.85 -0.28
C ILE A 330 -14.88 -17.10 0.27
N LYS A 331 -15.57 -17.85 -0.60
CA LYS A 331 -16.24 -19.11 -0.22
C LYS A 331 -15.23 -20.14 0.30
N GLN A 332 -14.09 -20.29 -0.36
CA GLN A 332 -13.03 -21.22 0.08
C GLN A 332 -12.36 -20.74 1.37
N ILE A 333 -12.13 -19.44 1.54
CA ILE A 333 -11.60 -18.85 2.77
C ILE A 333 -12.53 -19.13 3.95
N ARG A 334 -13.84 -18.94 3.75
CA ARG A 334 -14.85 -19.25 4.76
C ARG A 334 -14.88 -20.75 5.09
N SER A 335 -14.87 -21.59 4.07
CA SER A 335 -14.81 -23.06 4.25
C SER A 335 -13.60 -23.47 5.05
N ALA A 336 -12.42 -22.96 4.71
CA ALA A 336 -11.17 -23.23 5.41
C ALA A 336 -11.19 -22.74 6.88
N ALA A 337 -11.91 -21.64 7.18
CA ALA A 337 -12.07 -21.15 8.54
C ALA A 337 -12.90 -22.08 9.44
N ILE A 338 -13.80 -22.86 8.83
CA ILE A 338 -14.70 -23.80 9.52
C ILE A 338 -14.12 -25.20 9.57
N MET A 339 -13.41 -25.63 8.52
CA MET A 339 -12.81 -26.96 8.42
C MET A 339 -11.53 -27.05 9.27
N THR A 340 -11.57 -27.83 10.32
CA THR A 340 -10.49 -27.96 11.31
C THR A 340 -9.14 -28.27 10.67
N ASP A 341 -9.06 -29.20 9.72
CA ASP A 341 -7.80 -29.63 9.09
C ASP A 341 -7.15 -28.50 8.23
N GLU A 342 -7.93 -27.73 7.47
CA GLU A 342 -7.42 -26.61 6.70
C GLU A 342 -7.06 -25.41 7.60
N ARG A 343 -7.87 -25.20 8.63
CA ARG A 343 -7.65 -24.18 9.65
C ARG A 343 -6.34 -24.43 10.38
N ASP A 344 -6.13 -25.62 10.90
CA ASP A 344 -4.92 -25.98 11.65
C ASP A 344 -3.64 -25.83 10.79
N LYS A 345 -3.71 -26.19 9.50
CA LYS A 345 -2.61 -25.99 8.55
C LYS A 345 -2.26 -24.53 8.35
N ILE A 346 -3.27 -23.66 8.27
CA ILE A 346 -3.08 -22.22 8.09
C ILE A 346 -2.54 -21.61 9.39
N GLU A 347 -3.17 -21.87 10.53
CA GLU A 347 -2.78 -21.34 11.83
C GLU A 347 -1.35 -21.77 12.20
N SER A 348 -0.98 -23.03 11.96
CA SER A 348 0.38 -23.54 12.21
C SER A 348 1.48 -22.77 11.47
N LEU A 349 1.18 -22.22 10.30
CA LEU A 349 2.13 -21.40 9.55
C LEU A 349 2.38 -20.03 10.21
N TYR A 350 1.38 -19.51 10.93
CA TYR A 350 1.50 -18.26 11.68
C TYR A 350 2.04 -18.45 13.11
N ASP A 351 1.95 -19.69 13.64
CA ASP A 351 2.46 -20.01 14.96
C ASP A 351 4.00 -20.03 14.98
N ASN A 352 4.56 -19.75 16.16
CA ASN A 352 6.01 -19.82 16.42
C ASN A 352 6.88 -19.05 15.40
N ASN A 353 6.34 -17.98 14.80
CA ASN A 353 7.02 -17.15 13.80
C ASN A 353 7.46 -17.95 12.54
N GLN A 354 6.84 -19.09 12.23
CA GLN A 354 7.25 -19.90 11.07
C GLN A 354 7.18 -19.14 9.76
N LEU A 355 6.10 -18.37 9.53
CA LEU A 355 5.98 -17.54 8.32
C LEU A 355 7.11 -16.51 8.24
N GLU A 356 7.45 -15.86 9.35
CA GLU A 356 8.54 -14.88 9.39
C GLU A 356 9.89 -15.53 9.08
N ILE A 357 10.16 -16.70 9.61
CA ILE A 357 11.40 -17.45 9.34
C ILE A 357 11.50 -17.79 7.85
N ILE A 358 10.41 -18.27 7.23
CA ILE A 358 10.33 -18.54 5.79
C ILE A 358 10.61 -17.26 4.99
N LEU A 359 9.97 -16.16 5.33
CA LEU A 359 10.13 -14.88 4.62
C LEU A 359 11.56 -14.33 4.77
N ASN A 360 12.16 -14.44 5.96
CA ASN A 360 13.55 -14.05 6.19
C ASN A 360 14.51 -14.88 5.33
N LYS A 361 14.27 -16.19 5.22
CA LYS A 361 15.07 -17.07 4.38
C LYS A 361 14.99 -16.72 2.90
N VAL A 362 13.79 -16.42 2.40
CA VAL A 362 13.61 -15.95 1.03
C VAL A 362 14.35 -14.60 0.82
N ASP A 363 14.31 -13.71 1.80
CA ASP A 363 15.02 -12.44 1.76
C ASP A 363 16.54 -12.63 1.73
N GLU A 364 17.05 -13.55 2.54
CA GLU A 364 18.47 -13.93 2.55
C GLU A 364 18.91 -14.39 1.16
N TRP A 365 18.16 -15.30 0.54
CA TRP A 365 18.47 -15.78 -0.80
C TRP A 365 18.43 -14.69 -1.85
N LEU A 366 17.37 -13.88 -1.89
CA LEU A 366 17.24 -12.78 -2.85
C LEU A 366 18.23 -11.64 -2.59
N GLY A 367 18.73 -11.52 -1.37
CA GLY A 367 19.75 -10.56 -0.95
C GLY A 367 21.18 -11.09 -1.04
N ALA A 368 21.40 -12.38 -1.37
CA ALA A 368 22.72 -13.00 -1.38
C ALA A 368 23.70 -12.19 -2.23
N LYS A 369 24.83 -11.85 -1.60
CA LYS A 369 25.93 -11.12 -2.23
C LYS A 369 26.99 -12.14 -2.56
N GLU A 370 27.23 -12.36 -3.83
CA GLU A 370 28.48 -12.92 -4.31
C GLU A 370 29.30 -11.84 -4.99
N ASP A 371 30.60 -12.02 -5.04
CA ASP A 371 31.53 -11.15 -5.77
C ASP A 371 31.38 -11.23 -7.29
N SER A 372 30.31 -11.88 -7.76
CA SER A 372 29.99 -12.00 -9.18
C SER A 372 29.39 -10.71 -9.74
N VAL A 373 29.55 -10.55 -11.04
CA VAL A 373 29.19 -9.38 -11.83
C VAL A 373 27.70 -9.02 -11.79
N LEU A 374 26.84 -10.00 -11.51
CA LEU A 374 25.41 -9.83 -11.30
C LEU A 374 25.09 -9.32 -9.88
N ARG A 375 25.54 -8.14 -9.55
CA ARG A 375 25.04 -7.42 -8.37
C ARG A 375 23.57 -7.07 -8.56
N THR A 376 22.70 -8.08 -8.41
CA THR A 376 21.26 -7.82 -8.33
C THR A 376 20.98 -7.15 -7.00
N PRO A 377 20.50 -5.92 -6.98
CA PRO A 377 20.26 -5.18 -5.75
C PRO A 377 19.05 -5.76 -5.01
N ASN A 378 18.87 -5.38 -3.75
CA ASN A 378 17.72 -5.73 -2.89
C ASN A 378 16.34 -5.46 -3.53
N ILE A 379 16.30 -4.69 -4.61
CA ILE A 379 15.11 -4.43 -5.43
C ILE A 379 14.51 -5.70 -6.04
N LEU A 380 15.30 -6.78 -6.20
CA LEU A 380 14.82 -8.05 -6.76
C LEU A 380 13.68 -8.64 -5.92
N ARG A 381 13.78 -8.59 -4.59
CA ARG A 381 12.69 -9.01 -3.69
C ARG A 381 11.38 -8.29 -4.00
N THR A 382 11.42 -6.97 -3.99
CA THR A 382 10.22 -6.14 -4.21
C THR A 382 9.62 -6.37 -5.59
N ILE A 383 10.45 -6.59 -6.60
CA ILE A 383 9.99 -6.84 -7.97
C ILE A 383 9.33 -8.19 -8.07
N ILE A 384 9.94 -9.24 -7.55
CA ILE A 384 9.39 -10.60 -7.60
C ILE A 384 8.09 -10.66 -6.80
N ALA A 385 8.06 -10.14 -5.58
CA ALA A 385 6.87 -10.09 -4.75
C ALA A 385 5.69 -9.37 -5.42
N ARG A 386 5.98 -8.28 -6.17
CA ARG A 386 4.93 -7.49 -6.85
C ARG A 386 4.45 -8.10 -8.17
N ASN A 387 5.37 -8.59 -8.97
CA ASN A 387 5.10 -8.89 -10.39
C ASN A 387 5.11 -10.39 -10.71
N SER A 388 5.56 -11.24 -9.77
CA SER A 388 5.62 -12.69 -9.95
C SER A 388 5.31 -13.42 -8.63
N PRO A 389 4.08 -13.27 -8.10
CA PRO A 389 3.70 -13.85 -6.82
C PRO A 389 3.86 -15.39 -6.79
N ASP A 390 3.66 -16.09 -7.92
CA ASP A 390 3.87 -17.53 -7.99
C ASP A 390 5.35 -17.91 -7.85
N VAL A 391 6.28 -17.10 -8.38
CA VAL A 391 7.72 -17.30 -8.15
C VAL A 391 8.06 -17.10 -6.66
N TYR A 392 7.48 -16.07 -6.05
CA TYR A 392 7.69 -15.83 -4.62
C TYR A 392 7.14 -16.99 -3.78
N LEU A 393 5.98 -17.54 -4.14
CA LEU A 393 5.38 -18.70 -3.50
C LEU A 393 6.28 -19.96 -3.62
N LEU A 394 6.89 -20.16 -4.79
CA LEU A 394 7.87 -21.24 -4.98
C LEU A 394 9.06 -21.08 -4.02
N LEU A 395 9.60 -19.88 -3.88
CA LEU A 395 10.68 -19.61 -2.94
C LEU A 395 10.26 -19.84 -1.49
N MET A 396 9.06 -19.45 -1.10
CA MET A 396 8.52 -19.74 0.23
C MET A 396 8.40 -21.26 0.47
N TYR A 397 7.95 -22.01 -0.52
CA TYR A 397 7.88 -23.46 -0.43
C TYR A 397 9.27 -24.10 -0.29
N MET A 398 10.23 -23.67 -1.09
CA MET A 398 11.62 -24.11 -1.00
C MET A 398 12.21 -23.77 0.37
N ALA A 399 11.96 -22.57 0.90
CA ALA A 399 12.43 -22.16 2.22
C ALA A 399 11.85 -23.03 3.34
N ARG A 400 10.55 -23.37 3.27
CA ARG A 400 9.92 -24.30 4.20
C ARG A 400 10.58 -25.68 4.15
N LYS A 401 10.86 -26.20 2.94
CA LYS A 401 11.52 -27.48 2.76
C LYS A 401 12.98 -27.48 3.24
N ASP A 402 13.70 -26.40 3.04
CA ASP A 402 15.07 -26.23 3.53
C ASP A 402 15.15 -26.23 5.07
N MET A 403 14.09 -25.81 5.75
CA MET A 403 13.98 -25.92 7.22
C MET A 403 13.75 -27.36 7.69
N GLU A 404 13.03 -28.16 6.90
CA GLU A 404 12.79 -29.59 7.19
C GLU A 404 14.01 -30.44 6.86
N SER A 405 14.64 -30.16 5.73
CA SER A 405 15.85 -30.87 5.26
C SER A 405 16.62 -29.91 4.32
N PRO A 406 17.92 -29.65 4.60
CA PRO A 406 18.71 -28.74 3.79
C PRO A 406 18.67 -29.13 2.30
N ILE A 407 18.33 -28.15 1.45
CA ILE A 407 18.32 -28.31 0.01
C ILE A 407 19.73 -28.12 -0.54
N ASN A 408 20.10 -28.93 -1.54
CA ASN A 408 21.43 -28.86 -2.15
C ASN A 408 21.48 -27.77 -3.24
N LEU A 409 21.16 -26.55 -2.87
CA LEU A 409 21.27 -25.34 -3.73
C LEU A 409 21.83 -24.20 -2.90
N SER A 410 22.80 -23.49 -3.45
CA SER A 410 23.31 -22.25 -2.85
C SER A 410 22.28 -21.12 -2.92
N ALA A 411 22.40 -20.13 -2.05
CA ALA A 411 21.57 -18.92 -2.09
C ALA A 411 21.65 -18.20 -3.44
N TYR A 412 22.82 -18.25 -4.07
CA TYR A 412 23.05 -17.67 -5.40
C TYR A 412 22.26 -18.39 -6.49
N GLU A 413 22.25 -19.72 -6.51
CA GLU A 413 21.50 -20.52 -7.49
C GLU A 413 19.99 -20.29 -7.35
N ILE A 414 19.48 -20.20 -6.10
CA ILE A 414 18.08 -19.87 -5.84
C ILE A 414 17.74 -18.46 -6.33
N LYS A 415 18.62 -17.51 -6.09
CA LYS A 415 18.48 -16.14 -6.60
C LYS A 415 18.49 -16.12 -8.14
N ALA A 416 19.39 -16.84 -8.77
CA ALA A 416 19.47 -16.96 -10.22
C ALA A 416 18.19 -17.59 -10.79
N LEU A 417 17.68 -18.67 -10.17
CA LEU A 417 16.40 -19.27 -10.53
C LEU A 417 15.25 -18.27 -10.47
N ALA A 418 15.12 -17.54 -9.37
CA ALA A 418 14.08 -16.54 -9.21
C ALA A 418 14.17 -15.42 -10.28
N PHE A 419 15.38 -14.98 -10.57
CA PHE A 419 15.65 -14.01 -11.61
C PHE A 419 15.27 -14.54 -12.99
N MET A 420 15.66 -15.76 -13.33
CA MET A 420 15.36 -16.40 -14.60
C MET A 420 13.85 -16.57 -14.80
N LEU A 421 13.15 -17.09 -13.81
CA LEU A 421 11.69 -17.24 -13.83
C LEU A 421 10.98 -15.91 -14.03
N HIS A 422 11.44 -14.85 -13.37
CA HIS A 422 10.81 -13.55 -13.47
C HIS A 422 10.98 -12.90 -14.84
N TRP A 423 12.20 -12.89 -15.40
CA TRP A 423 12.50 -12.17 -16.64
C TRP A 423 12.36 -13.00 -17.90
N PHE A 424 12.64 -14.30 -17.82
CA PHE A 424 12.76 -15.16 -18.99
C PHE A 424 11.65 -16.20 -19.11
N GLY A 425 10.87 -16.44 -18.05
CA GLY A 425 9.71 -17.33 -18.11
C GLY A 425 8.61 -16.76 -18.99
N ASN A 426 8.25 -17.47 -20.06
CA ASN A 426 7.19 -17.06 -20.98
C ASN A 426 5.80 -17.23 -20.34
N ASP A 427 5.53 -18.39 -19.79
CA ASP A 427 4.38 -18.68 -18.92
C ASP A 427 4.90 -18.97 -17.52
N LYS A 428 4.95 -17.90 -16.70
CA LYS A 428 5.49 -17.99 -15.34
C LYS A 428 4.79 -19.02 -14.48
N LYS A 429 3.47 -19.13 -14.64
CA LYS A 429 2.67 -20.07 -13.84
C LYS A 429 3.03 -21.51 -14.21
N HIS A 430 3.12 -21.82 -15.48
CA HIS A 430 3.52 -23.13 -15.95
C HIS A 430 4.97 -23.45 -15.55
N CYS A 431 5.90 -22.52 -15.74
CA CYS A 431 7.30 -22.70 -15.31
C CYS A 431 7.42 -22.99 -13.81
N VAL A 432 6.68 -22.24 -12.97
CA VAL A 432 6.68 -22.46 -11.52
C VAL A 432 6.10 -23.82 -11.14
N GLN A 433 5.04 -24.27 -11.81
CA GLN A 433 4.45 -25.60 -11.58
C GLN A 433 5.41 -26.71 -11.94
N GLU A 434 6.11 -26.60 -13.07
CA GLU A 434 7.09 -27.58 -13.51
C GLU A 434 8.26 -27.66 -12.53
N ILE A 435 8.80 -26.54 -12.09
CA ILE A 435 9.88 -26.52 -11.10
C ILE A 435 9.41 -27.05 -9.75
N PHE A 436 8.20 -26.70 -9.31
CA PHE A 436 7.61 -27.25 -8.10
C PHE A 436 7.56 -28.80 -8.17
N HIS A 437 7.13 -29.35 -9.31
CA HIS A 437 7.06 -30.79 -9.52
C HIS A 437 8.45 -31.44 -9.50
N GLN A 438 9.43 -30.85 -10.19
CA GLN A 438 10.80 -31.32 -10.22
C GLN A 438 11.46 -31.27 -8.84
N PHE A 439 11.31 -30.13 -8.15
CA PHE A 439 11.86 -29.94 -6.80
C PHE A 439 11.29 -30.94 -5.81
N LYS A 440 9.99 -31.16 -5.84
CA LYS A 440 9.29 -32.14 -5.01
C LYS A 440 9.81 -33.55 -5.21
N ASN A 441 10.15 -33.96 -6.42
CA ASN A 441 10.69 -35.23 -6.79
C ASN A 441 12.22 -35.37 -6.60
N GLY A 442 12.86 -34.36 -6.00
CA GLY A 442 14.30 -34.36 -5.77
C GLY A 442 15.15 -34.11 -7.04
N ILE A 443 14.52 -33.70 -8.15
CA ILE A 443 15.16 -33.47 -9.43
C ILE A 443 15.56 -31.98 -9.52
N ILE A 444 16.70 -31.64 -8.93
CA ILE A 444 17.16 -30.23 -8.85
C ILE A 444 18.21 -29.89 -9.91
N ALA A 445 19.05 -30.86 -10.29
CA ALA A 445 20.18 -30.66 -11.19
C ALA A 445 19.85 -30.14 -12.61
N PRO A 446 18.71 -30.48 -13.26
CA PRO A 446 18.37 -29.94 -14.57
C PRO A 446 17.89 -28.49 -14.60
N LEU A 447 17.72 -27.84 -13.46
CA LEU A 447 17.27 -26.45 -13.40
C LEU A 447 18.30 -25.44 -13.92
N PHE A 448 19.57 -25.87 -14.02
CA PHE A 448 20.70 -25.04 -14.44
C PHE A 448 21.41 -25.67 -15.65
N GLY A 449 21.76 -24.87 -16.62
CA GLY A 449 22.42 -25.30 -17.85
C GLY A 449 21.63 -24.97 -19.13
N ASP A 450 22.05 -25.56 -20.27
CA ASP A 450 21.43 -25.28 -21.57
C ASP A 450 19.95 -25.66 -21.65
N ASN A 451 19.51 -26.62 -20.82
CA ASN A 451 18.12 -27.03 -20.71
C ASN A 451 17.22 -25.94 -20.11
N LEU A 452 17.78 -24.98 -19.35
CA LEU A 452 17.04 -23.83 -18.85
C LEU A 452 16.44 -22.97 -19.97
N TRP A 453 17.05 -22.99 -21.16
CA TRP A 453 16.61 -22.25 -22.34
C TRP A 453 15.74 -23.06 -23.28
N SER A 454 15.74 -24.39 -23.15
CA SER A 454 15.08 -25.30 -24.10
C SER A 454 13.69 -25.76 -23.66
N HIS A 455 13.33 -25.68 -22.38
CA HIS A 455 12.04 -26.16 -21.88
C HIS A 455 11.81 -25.73 -20.43
N PRO A 456 10.66 -25.44 -19.99
CA PRO A 456 9.47 -24.73 -20.45
C PRO A 456 9.68 -23.20 -20.47
N PHE A 457 10.92 -22.80 -20.39
CA PHE A 457 11.35 -21.40 -20.26
C PHE A 457 11.43 -20.67 -21.61
N HIS A 458 10.83 -21.21 -22.67
CA HIS A 458 10.83 -20.51 -23.94
C HIS A 458 10.35 -19.08 -23.78
N ALA A 459 11.30 -18.18 -23.52
CA ALA A 459 11.13 -16.82 -23.94
C ALA A 459 10.80 -16.87 -25.43
N LYS A 460 9.78 -16.15 -25.89
CA LYS A 460 9.40 -16.06 -27.31
C LYS A 460 10.60 -15.85 -28.21
N THR A 461 11.61 -15.14 -27.69
CA THR A 461 12.98 -15.20 -28.15
C THR A 461 13.89 -14.79 -27.00
N LYS A 462 15.03 -15.46 -26.84
CA LYS A 462 16.12 -15.09 -25.91
C LYS A 462 16.47 -13.60 -26.01
N THR A 463 16.42 -13.06 -27.23
CA THR A 463 16.66 -11.64 -27.54
C THR A 463 15.65 -10.71 -26.88
N ILE A 464 14.34 -11.01 -26.92
CA ILE A 464 13.29 -10.18 -26.30
C ILE A 464 13.44 -10.14 -24.77
N ALA A 465 13.77 -11.27 -24.16
CA ALA A 465 13.98 -11.34 -22.71
C ALA A 465 15.17 -10.47 -22.28
N ILE A 466 16.28 -10.55 -23.01
CA ILE A 466 17.48 -9.74 -22.79
C ILE A 466 17.17 -8.24 -22.97
N ASP A 467 16.44 -7.87 -24.02
CA ASP A 467 16.05 -6.48 -24.24
C ASP A 467 15.15 -5.94 -23.13
N THR A 468 14.19 -6.74 -22.65
CA THR A 468 13.33 -6.38 -21.54
C THR A 468 14.14 -6.16 -20.26
N TYR A 469 15.12 -7.00 -19.97
CA TYR A 469 16.04 -6.83 -18.85
C TYR A 469 16.87 -5.56 -18.98
N PHE A 470 17.41 -5.26 -20.15
CA PHE A 470 18.17 -4.03 -20.41
C PHE A 470 17.33 -2.77 -20.23
N ILE A 471 16.07 -2.77 -20.69
CA ILE A 471 15.15 -1.65 -20.47
C ILE A 471 14.91 -1.45 -18.98
N PHE A 472 14.70 -2.53 -18.24
CA PHE A 472 14.55 -2.50 -16.79
C PHE A 472 15.82 -1.96 -16.12
N TYR A 473 16.98 -2.51 -16.42
CA TYR A 473 18.27 -2.10 -15.89
C TYR A 473 18.54 -0.62 -16.18
N LYS A 474 18.36 -0.18 -17.42
CA LYS A 474 18.50 1.22 -17.85
C LYS A 474 17.55 2.16 -17.11
N ARG A 475 16.34 1.74 -16.84
CA ARG A 475 15.32 2.53 -16.13
C ARG A 475 15.65 2.74 -14.66
N HIS A 476 16.19 1.72 -14.00
CA HIS A 476 16.41 1.71 -12.55
C HIS A 476 17.84 2.10 -12.15
N TYR A 477 18.81 1.96 -13.05
CA TYR A 477 20.25 2.14 -12.79
C TYR A 477 20.91 3.22 -13.64
N ARG A 478 20.19 4.18 -14.15
CA ARG A 478 20.65 5.24 -15.07
C ARG A 478 21.97 5.95 -14.69
N HIS A 479 22.40 5.89 -13.45
CA HIS A 479 23.56 6.63 -12.94
C HIS A 479 24.83 5.79 -12.66
N LYS A 480 24.78 4.47 -12.87
CA LYS A 480 25.93 3.58 -12.74
C LYS A 480 26.14 2.67 -13.95
N ILE A 481 25.67 3.08 -15.09
CA ILE A 481 25.88 2.31 -16.32
C ILE A 481 27.35 2.46 -16.71
N ILE A 482 28.17 1.53 -16.26
CA ILE A 482 29.21 0.99 -17.09
C ILE A 482 28.43 0.32 -18.21
N VAL A 483 28.52 0.86 -19.41
CA VAL A 483 27.86 0.32 -20.60
C VAL A 483 28.55 -1.02 -20.91
N TYR A 484 28.09 -2.09 -20.23
CA TYR A 484 28.39 -3.43 -20.71
C TYR A 484 27.74 -3.56 -22.09
N LYS A 485 28.59 -3.74 -23.10
CA LYS A 485 28.06 -4.01 -24.43
C LYS A 485 27.15 -5.22 -24.34
N ARG A 486 25.99 -5.17 -25.00
CA ARG A 486 24.98 -6.24 -25.08
C ARG A 486 25.58 -7.65 -25.23
N GLN A 487 26.69 -7.78 -26.00
CA GLN A 487 27.47 -9.00 -26.18
C GLN A 487 28.17 -9.53 -24.94
N ASN A 488 28.55 -8.67 -23.98
CA ASN A 488 29.23 -9.09 -22.75
C ASN A 488 28.26 -9.68 -21.76
N ILE A 489 27.06 -9.09 -21.60
CA ILE A 489 26.03 -9.66 -20.72
C ILE A 489 25.53 -11.01 -21.27
N GLN A 490 25.42 -11.18 -22.59
CA GLN A 490 25.13 -12.49 -23.17
C GLN A 490 26.21 -13.52 -22.86
N LYS A 491 27.49 -13.13 -22.90
CA LYS A 491 28.60 -14.03 -22.55
C LYS A 491 28.66 -14.36 -21.08
N GLU A 492 28.38 -13.39 -20.20
CA GLU A 492 28.35 -13.60 -18.75
C GLU A 492 27.21 -14.52 -18.34
N PHE A 493 26.01 -14.35 -18.87
CA PHE A 493 24.90 -15.27 -18.68
C PHE A 493 25.20 -16.68 -19.21
N TYR A 494 25.85 -16.79 -20.34
CA TYR A 494 26.27 -18.08 -20.92
C TYR A 494 27.40 -18.72 -20.11
N TRP A 495 28.29 -17.92 -19.55
CA TRP A 495 29.44 -18.41 -18.81
C TRP A 495 29.01 -18.94 -17.44
N GLU A 496 28.14 -18.23 -16.73
CA GLU A 496 27.65 -18.66 -15.43
C GLU A 496 26.73 -19.89 -15.52
N SER A 497 25.91 -20.01 -16.57
CA SER A 497 25.10 -21.21 -16.80
C SER A 497 25.91 -22.46 -17.18
N ASN A 498 27.11 -22.30 -17.75
CA ASN A 498 27.97 -23.41 -18.20
C ASN A 498 29.08 -23.79 -17.19
N HIS A 499 29.30 -23.01 -16.14
CA HIS A 499 30.38 -23.25 -15.18
C HIS A 499 29.89 -23.53 -13.77
N SER A 500 28.60 -23.72 -13.57
CA SER A 500 28.01 -24.25 -12.34
C SER A 500 28.08 -25.80 -12.32
N TYR A 501 29.28 -26.34 -12.47
CA TYR A 501 29.56 -27.76 -12.23
C TYR A 501 30.41 -27.93 -10.95
#